data_78549cf220ab12a9fd406b096ee2143a
#
_entry.id   78549cf220ab12a9fd406b096ee2143a
#
_cell.length_a   1.000
_cell.length_b   1.000
_cell.length_c   1.000
_cell.angle_alpha   90.00
_cell.angle_beta   90.00
_cell.angle_gamma   90.00
#
_symmetry.space_group_name_H-M   'P 1'
#
loop_
_entity.id
_entity.type
_entity.pdbx_description
1 polymer ?
#
loop_
_entity_poly.entity_id
_entity_poly.type
_entity_poly.pdbx_seq_one_letter_code
_entity_poly.pdbx_strand_id
1 'polypeptide(L)'
;HLYEKNNYLGGHTRTIHISADNNLPIDTGFIVYNNKNYPDLIKFFEHLNIQTLNSNMSFSVSDMYSNIEYGGKNLRTIFAQYKNIVNFKFIKMIYEIYRFYKLCKKIDLQNMDKNITVNDFLNIYNFSSPVRKLHIYPLISSIWSSNQNDVINFPLQLFLNFFNNHDLFNFKNRPQWKFLKGGSNTYIKKIIDMNKFSYSLNSDIIEVIRSDNQIKIINNNEEHIYDYLVIATHADQALKLLKKPTKDEKFILSMFEYTNNIAYLHSDPLMMPKNKKTWSSWNFIKDEQDNHSFTLTYWMNNLQKLQTKKDYFVTINPKEIPKKIHDKTIFKHPKFTVQTSVFQSKIKDLQGVNNTFLCGAYHGFGFHEDGIQSAAYVAMLLGVDIPWKRNNNFYSRLQY
;
A
#
# COMPACT_ATOMS: atom_id res chain seq x y z
N HIS A 1 24.27 -10.62 6.88
CA HIS A 1 24.56 -9.31 6.30
C HIS A 1 23.39 -8.83 5.44
N LEU A 2 23.03 -7.55 5.49
CA LEU A 2 21.97 -6.93 4.70
C LEU A 2 22.58 -5.99 3.65
N TYR A 3 22.20 -6.18 2.39
CA TYR A 3 22.56 -5.28 1.29
C TYR A 3 21.36 -4.42 0.91
N GLU A 4 21.54 -3.10 0.86
CA GLU A 4 20.53 -2.13 0.42
C GLU A 4 21.08 -1.27 -0.70
N LYS A 5 20.32 -1.16 -1.79
CA LYS A 5 20.71 -0.36 -2.97
C LYS A 5 20.68 1.15 -2.68
N ASN A 6 19.72 1.60 -1.87
CA ASN A 6 19.59 3.01 -1.50
C ASN A 6 20.66 3.44 -0.49
N ASN A 7 20.77 4.73 -0.28
CA ASN A 7 21.61 5.33 0.77
C ASN A 7 20.92 5.35 2.16
N TYR A 8 19.79 4.65 2.31
CA TYR A 8 19.04 4.53 3.58
C TYR A 8 18.35 3.17 3.67
N LEU A 9 18.14 2.68 4.90
CA LEU A 9 17.33 1.49 5.17
C LEU A 9 15.85 1.83 5.31
N GLY A 10 14.97 0.89 4.94
CA GLY A 10 13.55 0.95 5.19
C GLY A 10 12.66 0.98 3.94
N GLY A 11 13.21 1.22 2.76
CA GLY A 11 12.44 1.21 1.51
C GLY A 11 11.27 2.20 1.54
N HIS A 12 10.03 1.68 1.53
CA HIS A 12 8.81 2.51 1.63
C HIS A 12 8.59 3.11 3.04
N THR A 13 9.35 2.70 4.05
CA THR A 13 9.39 3.37 5.36
C THR A 13 10.30 4.59 5.25
N ARG A 14 9.72 5.71 4.85
CA ARG A 14 10.47 6.92 4.54
C ARG A 14 9.85 8.14 5.21
N THR A 15 10.63 8.78 6.08
CA THR A 15 10.25 10.01 6.79
C THR A 15 11.18 11.15 6.36
N ILE A 16 10.61 12.26 5.96
CA ILE A 16 11.31 13.51 5.63
C ILE A 16 11.17 14.48 6.78
N HIS A 17 12.27 15.10 7.15
CA HIS A 17 12.31 16.09 8.21
C HIS A 17 12.34 17.50 7.60
N ILE A 18 11.32 18.32 7.91
CA ILE A 18 11.21 19.69 7.40
C ILE A 18 11.96 20.64 8.33
N SER A 19 13.22 20.95 8.00
CA SER A 19 14.09 21.78 8.82
C SER A 19 13.51 23.19 9.06
N ALA A 20 12.83 23.78 8.06
CA ALA A 20 12.20 25.10 8.16
C ALA A 20 10.93 25.11 9.03
N ASP A 21 10.54 23.96 9.62
CA ASP A 21 9.38 23.83 10.51
C ASP A 21 9.74 22.92 11.71
N ASN A 22 10.72 23.34 12.51
CA ASN A 22 11.19 22.65 13.71
C ASN A 22 11.57 21.18 13.49
N ASN A 23 12.16 20.86 12.35
CA ASN A 23 12.54 19.51 11.96
C ASN A 23 11.36 18.52 11.97
N LEU A 24 10.19 19.00 11.52
CA LEU A 24 8.91 18.28 11.54
C LEU A 24 8.99 16.98 10.71
N PRO A 25 8.76 15.80 11.31
CA PRO A 25 8.80 14.54 10.59
C PRO A 25 7.51 14.30 9.80
N ILE A 26 7.61 14.02 8.51
CA ILE A 26 6.49 13.72 7.62
C ILE A 26 6.78 12.44 6.83
N ASP A 27 5.91 11.46 6.91
CA ASP A 27 6.03 10.22 6.17
C ASP A 27 5.57 10.39 4.71
N THR A 28 6.33 9.82 3.78
CA THR A 28 6.04 9.92 2.35
C THR A 28 5.69 8.58 1.69
N GLY A 29 5.96 7.46 2.37
CA GLY A 29 5.64 6.11 1.90
C GLY A 29 4.67 5.41 2.85
N PHE A 30 5.15 4.60 3.80
CA PHE A 30 4.30 4.01 4.82
C PHE A 30 3.88 5.07 5.86
N ILE A 31 2.57 5.31 5.99
CA ILE A 31 2.03 6.39 6.83
C ILE A 31 1.19 5.85 7.99
N VAL A 32 0.23 4.95 7.69
CA VAL A 32 -0.79 4.52 8.66
C VAL A 32 -1.01 3.01 8.62
N TYR A 33 -1.43 2.48 9.76
CA TYR A 33 -1.91 1.11 9.94
C TYR A 33 -3.11 1.14 10.90
N ASN A 34 -3.83 0.03 11.05
CA ASN A 34 -4.93 0.00 12.02
C ASN A 34 -4.72 -1.06 13.10
N ASN A 35 -5.46 -0.92 14.18
CA ASN A 35 -5.30 -1.73 15.38
C ASN A 35 -5.94 -3.14 15.30
N LYS A 36 -6.52 -3.52 14.16
CA LYS A 36 -7.21 -4.80 14.00
C LYS A 36 -6.54 -5.74 12.99
N ASN A 37 -6.11 -5.18 11.85
CA ASN A 37 -5.72 -5.96 10.68
C ASN A 37 -4.21 -6.04 10.47
N TYR A 38 -3.43 -5.56 11.44
CA TYR A 38 -1.97 -5.55 11.42
C TYR A 38 -1.39 -6.26 12.66
N PRO A 39 -1.78 -7.56 12.89
CA PRO A 39 -1.45 -8.23 14.14
C PRO A 39 0.06 -8.40 14.37
N ASP A 40 0.84 -8.81 13.36
CA ASP A 40 2.29 -8.97 13.50
C ASP A 40 2.99 -7.62 13.58
N LEU A 41 2.58 -6.64 12.77
CA LEU A 41 3.16 -5.30 12.78
C LEU A 41 2.94 -4.59 14.13
N ILE A 42 1.76 -4.74 14.73
CA ILE A 42 1.46 -4.21 16.06
C ILE A 42 2.39 -4.84 17.10
N LYS A 43 2.50 -6.16 17.10
CA LYS A 43 3.36 -6.89 18.03
C LYS A 43 4.84 -6.54 17.85
N PHE A 44 5.26 -6.34 16.62
CA PHE A 44 6.59 -5.89 16.30
C PHE A 44 6.86 -4.48 16.83
N PHE A 45 5.95 -3.53 16.66
CA PHE A 45 6.07 -2.19 17.23
C PHE A 45 6.05 -2.21 18.77
N GLU A 46 5.24 -3.06 19.39
CA GLU A 46 5.24 -3.28 20.84
C GLU A 46 6.60 -3.81 21.31
N HIS A 47 7.16 -4.82 20.63
CA HIS A 47 8.49 -5.38 20.92
C HIS A 47 9.60 -4.34 20.85
N LEU A 48 9.55 -3.44 19.88
CA LEU A 48 10.50 -2.35 19.71
C LEU A 48 10.22 -1.12 20.60
N ASN A 49 9.16 -1.13 21.41
CA ASN A 49 8.71 0.00 22.21
C ASN A 49 8.44 1.26 21.36
N ILE A 50 7.84 1.11 20.19
CA ILE A 50 7.49 2.22 19.30
C ILE A 50 6.18 2.88 19.76
N GLN A 51 6.23 4.20 19.99
CA GLN A 51 5.04 4.96 20.32
C GLN A 51 4.18 5.22 19.10
N THR A 52 2.87 5.00 19.25
CA THR A 52 1.87 5.19 18.18
C THR A 52 0.75 6.12 18.61
N LEU A 53 0.20 6.87 17.67
CA LEU A 53 -0.87 7.83 17.89
C LEU A 53 -2.06 7.54 16.98
N ASN A 54 -3.26 7.94 17.38
CA ASN A 54 -4.46 7.76 16.58
C ASN A 54 -4.46 8.72 15.37
N SER A 55 -4.61 8.15 14.19
CA SER A 55 -4.79 8.87 12.93
C SER A 55 -6.27 9.13 12.63
N ASN A 56 -6.53 10.11 11.78
CA ASN A 56 -7.84 10.36 11.20
C ASN A 56 -7.82 9.85 9.75
N MET A 57 -8.62 8.83 9.46
CA MET A 57 -8.74 8.27 8.12
C MET A 57 -10.06 8.69 7.51
N SER A 58 -10.00 9.53 6.49
CA SER A 58 -11.14 10.02 5.73
C SER A 58 -10.79 10.10 4.25
N PHE A 59 -11.80 10.02 3.40
CA PHE A 59 -11.66 9.98 1.95
C PHE A 59 -12.58 11.01 1.30
N SER A 60 -12.10 11.66 0.25
CA SER A 60 -12.91 12.55 -0.59
C SER A 60 -12.65 12.32 -2.07
N VAL A 61 -13.62 12.71 -2.88
CA VAL A 61 -13.56 12.71 -4.33
C VAL A 61 -13.89 14.10 -4.84
N SER A 62 -13.05 14.61 -5.74
CA SER A 62 -13.26 15.82 -6.51
C SER A 62 -13.15 15.48 -7.98
N ASP A 63 -14.26 15.54 -8.70
CA ASP A 63 -14.31 15.43 -10.15
C ASP A 63 -14.63 16.82 -10.73
N MET A 64 -13.61 17.47 -11.27
CA MET A 64 -13.73 18.82 -11.82
C MET A 64 -14.59 18.85 -13.06
N TYR A 65 -14.62 17.76 -13.84
CA TYR A 65 -15.43 17.66 -15.04
C TYR A 65 -16.95 17.66 -14.75
N SER A 66 -17.38 16.77 -13.83
CA SER A 66 -18.79 16.74 -13.41
C SER A 66 -19.12 17.81 -12.37
N ASN A 67 -18.13 18.56 -11.91
CA ASN A 67 -18.23 19.56 -10.83
C ASN A 67 -18.88 18.96 -9.57
N ILE A 68 -18.46 17.74 -9.21
CA ILE A 68 -18.90 17.01 -8.02
C ILE A 68 -17.73 16.88 -7.06
N GLU A 69 -17.90 17.42 -5.85
CA GLU A 69 -16.97 17.24 -4.74
C GLU A 69 -17.73 16.77 -3.50
N TYR A 70 -17.23 15.72 -2.88
CA TYR A 70 -17.80 15.22 -1.61
C TYR A 70 -16.74 14.49 -0.78
N GLY A 71 -16.97 14.44 0.54
CA GLY A 71 -16.17 13.68 1.48
C GLY A 71 -16.99 12.62 2.20
N GLY A 72 -16.40 11.45 2.46
CA GLY A 72 -17.09 10.31 3.09
C GLY A 72 -17.13 10.32 4.62
N LYS A 73 -16.74 11.42 5.29
CA LYS A 73 -16.64 11.46 6.76
C LYS A 73 -17.99 11.48 7.47
N ASN A 74 -18.91 12.32 7.00
CA ASN A 74 -20.25 12.51 7.57
C ASN A 74 -21.18 13.20 6.56
N LEU A 75 -22.45 13.35 6.90
CA LEU A 75 -23.44 14.00 6.02
C LEU A 75 -23.05 15.43 5.60
N ARG A 76 -22.40 16.20 6.49
CA ARG A 76 -21.95 17.57 6.16
C ARG A 76 -20.89 17.56 5.06
N THR A 77 -20.01 16.60 5.05
CA THR A 77 -18.96 16.46 4.02
C THR A 77 -19.51 15.81 2.75
N ILE A 78 -20.47 14.89 2.84
CA ILE A 78 -21.17 14.32 1.68
C ILE A 78 -21.92 15.42 0.92
N PHE A 79 -22.64 16.29 1.63
CA PHE A 79 -23.39 17.40 1.07
C PHE A 79 -22.66 18.76 1.21
N ALA A 80 -21.34 18.76 1.16
CA ALA A 80 -20.53 19.99 1.24
C ALA A 80 -20.86 20.96 0.07
N GLN A 81 -21.27 20.43 -1.06
CA GLN A 81 -21.91 21.19 -2.15
C GLN A 81 -23.43 21.09 -1.96
N TYR A 82 -24.08 22.13 -1.48
CA TYR A 82 -25.53 22.13 -1.21
C TYR A 82 -26.41 21.79 -2.42
N LYS A 83 -25.97 22.13 -3.65
CA LYS A 83 -26.65 21.71 -4.88
C LYS A 83 -26.85 20.20 -5.02
N ASN A 84 -25.98 19.39 -4.38
CA ASN A 84 -26.06 17.94 -4.43
C ASN A 84 -27.23 17.37 -3.61
N ILE A 85 -27.83 18.14 -2.69
CA ILE A 85 -29.03 17.73 -1.94
C ILE A 85 -30.22 17.51 -2.86
N VAL A 86 -30.35 18.32 -3.91
CA VAL A 86 -31.43 18.24 -4.90
C VAL A 86 -31.00 17.59 -6.22
N ASN A 87 -29.75 17.12 -6.30
CA ASN A 87 -29.23 16.44 -7.49
C ASN A 87 -29.61 14.95 -7.46
N PHE A 88 -30.63 14.58 -8.23
CA PHE A 88 -31.11 13.20 -8.28
C PHE A 88 -30.03 12.18 -8.68
N LYS A 89 -29.11 12.53 -9.60
CA LYS A 89 -27.99 11.64 -10.00
C LYS A 89 -27.05 11.40 -8.83
N PHE A 90 -26.76 12.42 -8.03
CA PHE A 90 -25.91 12.31 -6.86
C PHE A 90 -26.57 11.47 -5.76
N ILE A 91 -27.87 11.72 -5.48
CA ILE A 91 -28.63 10.93 -4.48
C ILE A 91 -28.70 9.46 -4.91
N LYS A 92 -28.97 9.18 -6.19
CA LYS A 92 -28.94 7.82 -6.72
C LYS A 92 -27.56 7.18 -6.52
N MET A 93 -26.47 7.90 -6.77
CA MET A 93 -25.10 7.41 -6.53
C MET A 93 -24.88 7.03 -5.06
N ILE A 94 -25.31 7.85 -4.10
CA ILE A 94 -25.21 7.54 -2.67
C ILE A 94 -25.98 6.26 -2.31
N TYR A 95 -27.20 6.11 -2.84
CA TYR A 95 -28.00 4.89 -2.69
C TYR A 95 -27.26 3.65 -3.28
N GLU A 96 -26.67 3.80 -4.47
CA GLU A 96 -25.92 2.72 -5.11
C GLU A 96 -24.63 2.35 -4.34
N ILE A 97 -23.96 3.30 -3.68
CA ILE A 97 -22.84 3.02 -2.76
C ILE A 97 -23.33 2.13 -1.60
N TYR A 98 -24.46 2.46 -0.98
CA TYR A 98 -25.03 1.63 0.08
C TYR A 98 -25.38 0.23 -0.44
N ARG A 99 -26.04 0.13 -1.61
CA ARG A 99 -26.40 -1.13 -2.27
C ARG A 99 -25.15 -1.97 -2.58
N PHE A 100 -24.09 -1.35 -3.09
CA PHE A 100 -22.81 -2.01 -3.39
C PHE A 100 -22.21 -2.65 -2.13
N TYR A 101 -22.07 -1.89 -1.04
CA TYR A 101 -21.53 -2.41 0.22
C TYR A 101 -22.38 -3.54 0.80
N LYS A 102 -23.70 -3.42 0.70
CA LYS A 102 -24.63 -4.47 1.16
C LYS A 102 -24.50 -5.77 0.35
N LEU A 103 -24.32 -5.65 -0.96
CA LEU A 103 -24.11 -6.81 -1.85
C LEU A 103 -22.76 -7.46 -1.58
N CYS A 104 -21.68 -6.68 -1.51
CA CYS A 104 -20.33 -7.20 -1.24
C CYS A 104 -20.25 -8.02 0.06
N LYS A 105 -20.98 -7.62 1.10
CA LYS A 105 -21.05 -8.38 2.37
C LYS A 105 -21.71 -9.74 2.27
N LYS A 106 -22.53 -9.98 1.25
CA LYS A 106 -23.29 -11.23 1.07
C LYS A 106 -22.57 -12.24 0.19
N ILE A 107 -21.46 -11.86 -0.42
CA ILE A 107 -20.72 -12.74 -1.33
C ILE A 107 -20.00 -13.80 -0.50
N ASP A 108 -20.21 -15.06 -0.87
CA ASP A 108 -19.44 -16.17 -0.35
C ASP A 108 -18.07 -16.22 -1.05
N LEU A 109 -17.04 -15.81 -0.31
CA LEU A 109 -15.66 -15.73 -0.80
C LEU A 109 -15.05 -17.11 -1.10
N GLN A 110 -15.58 -18.19 -0.49
CA GLN A 110 -15.04 -19.53 -0.68
C GLN A 110 -15.50 -20.13 -2.01
N ASN A 111 -16.73 -19.84 -2.40
CA ASN A 111 -17.38 -20.41 -3.59
C ASN A 111 -17.44 -19.47 -4.79
N MET A 112 -16.83 -18.27 -4.70
CA MET A 112 -16.83 -17.33 -5.82
C MET A 112 -15.81 -17.73 -6.90
N ASP A 113 -16.13 -17.42 -8.17
CA ASP A 113 -15.18 -17.51 -9.26
C ASP A 113 -14.05 -16.48 -9.07
N LYS A 114 -12.82 -16.99 -8.99
CA LYS A 114 -11.62 -16.17 -8.79
C LYS A 114 -11.24 -15.31 -9.99
N ASN A 115 -11.82 -15.60 -11.16
CA ASN A 115 -11.54 -14.86 -12.40
C ASN A 115 -12.38 -13.59 -12.58
N ILE A 116 -13.35 -13.34 -11.70
CA ILE A 116 -14.22 -12.17 -11.79
C ILE A 116 -13.46 -10.92 -11.37
N THR A 117 -13.55 -9.88 -12.19
CA THR A 117 -13.04 -8.53 -11.88
C THR A 117 -14.10 -7.70 -11.14
N VAL A 118 -13.66 -6.60 -10.52
CA VAL A 118 -14.58 -5.61 -9.94
C VAL A 118 -15.54 -5.06 -11.02
N ASN A 119 -15.06 -4.84 -12.23
CA ASN A 119 -15.90 -4.33 -13.31
C ASN A 119 -16.96 -5.35 -13.78
N ASP A 120 -16.62 -6.64 -13.82
CA ASP A 120 -17.59 -7.69 -14.13
C ASP A 120 -18.71 -7.73 -13.09
N PHE A 121 -18.37 -7.65 -11.82
CA PHE A 121 -19.34 -7.55 -10.74
C PHE A 121 -20.26 -6.34 -10.89
N LEU A 122 -19.69 -5.17 -11.23
CA LEU A 122 -20.46 -3.96 -11.44
C LEU A 122 -21.40 -4.06 -12.65
N ASN A 123 -21.00 -4.81 -13.68
CA ASN A 123 -21.84 -5.10 -14.86
C ASN A 123 -22.97 -6.07 -14.52
N ILE A 124 -22.68 -7.19 -13.85
CA ILE A 124 -23.67 -8.20 -13.44
C ILE A 124 -24.80 -7.56 -12.62
N TYR A 125 -24.45 -6.67 -11.69
CA TYR A 125 -25.43 -6.01 -10.82
C TYR A 125 -25.92 -4.66 -11.34
N ASN A 126 -25.64 -4.28 -12.60
CA ASN A 126 -26.11 -3.07 -13.25
C ASN A 126 -25.88 -1.79 -12.44
N PHE A 127 -24.65 -1.57 -11.93
CA PHE A 127 -24.29 -0.33 -11.27
C PHE A 127 -24.10 0.79 -12.29
N SER A 128 -24.55 2.00 -11.96
CA SER A 128 -24.46 3.16 -12.84
C SER A 128 -23.02 3.70 -12.99
N SER A 129 -22.77 4.43 -14.09
CA SER A 129 -21.48 5.08 -14.31
C SER A 129 -21.04 6.04 -13.18
N PRO A 130 -21.92 6.86 -12.58
CA PRO A 130 -21.54 7.73 -11.47
C PRO A 130 -20.94 6.97 -10.28
N VAL A 131 -21.56 5.89 -9.78
CA VAL A 131 -21.03 5.15 -8.62
C VAL A 131 -19.70 4.50 -8.95
N ARG A 132 -19.50 4.00 -10.18
CA ARG A 132 -18.23 3.43 -10.63
C ARG A 132 -17.13 4.49 -10.64
N LYS A 133 -17.36 5.60 -11.35
CA LYS A 133 -16.36 6.63 -11.65
C LYS A 133 -16.09 7.60 -10.48
N LEU A 134 -17.07 7.83 -9.61
CA LEU A 134 -16.98 8.80 -8.53
C LEU A 134 -16.83 8.15 -7.15
N HIS A 135 -16.89 6.81 -7.03
CA HIS A 135 -16.70 6.16 -5.75
C HIS A 135 -15.81 4.92 -5.83
N ILE A 136 -16.23 3.88 -6.58
CA ILE A 136 -15.58 2.56 -6.52
C ILE A 136 -14.18 2.61 -7.12
N TYR A 137 -14.02 3.13 -8.34
CA TYR A 137 -12.70 3.23 -8.97
C TYR A 137 -11.76 4.19 -8.23
N PRO A 138 -12.21 5.41 -7.82
CA PRO A 138 -11.42 6.27 -6.96
C PRO A 138 -10.93 5.61 -5.67
N LEU A 139 -11.77 4.81 -5.04
CA LEU A 139 -11.43 4.12 -3.80
C LEU A 139 -10.34 3.07 -4.03
N ILE A 140 -10.47 2.23 -5.06
CA ILE A 140 -9.45 1.23 -5.42
C ILE A 140 -8.14 1.92 -5.83
N SER A 141 -8.22 2.92 -6.71
CA SER A 141 -7.04 3.70 -7.11
C SER A 141 -6.30 4.30 -5.92
N SER A 142 -7.04 4.82 -4.94
CA SER A 142 -6.44 5.44 -3.77
C SER A 142 -5.76 4.45 -2.84
N ILE A 143 -6.29 3.23 -2.71
CA ILE A 143 -5.75 2.19 -1.82
C ILE A 143 -4.48 1.57 -2.41
N TRP A 144 -4.46 1.28 -3.71
CA TRP A 144 -3.36 0.56 -4.38
C TRP A 144 -2.51 1.42 -5.32
N SER A 145 -2.75 2.74 -5.36
CA SER A 145 -2.08 3.68 -6.29
C SER A 145 -2.13 3.19 -7.75
N SER A 146 -3.24 2.56 -8.13
CA SER A 146 -3.46 1.91 -9.43
C SER A 146 -4.13 2.87 -10.40
N ASN A 147 -3.70 2.87 -11.67
CA ASN A 147 -4.36 3.62 -12.72
C ASN A 147 -5.74 3.03 -13.07
N GLN A 148 -6.55 3.75 -13.84
CA GLN A 148 -7.93 3.33 -14.10
C GLN A 148 -8.03 2.02 -14.89
N ASN A 149 -7.12 1.72 -15.80
CA ASN A 149 -7.12 0.46 -16.55
C ASN A 149 -6.87 -0.73 -15.62
N ASP A 150 -5.94 -0.57 -14.67
CA ASP A 150 -5.65 -1.60 -13.67
C ASP A 150 -6.86 -1.80 -12.73
N VAL A 151 -7.57 -0.71 -12.39
CA VAL A 151 -8.77 -0.76 -11.52
C VAL A 151 -9.94 -1.48 -12.17
N ILE A 152 -10.15 -1.31 -13.47
CA ILE A 152 -11.23 -2.02 -14.20
C ILE A 152 -11.01 -3.54 -14.13
N ASN A 153 -9.75 -3.96 -14.25
CA ASN A 153 -9.34 -5.37 -14.24
C ASN A 153 -8.97 -5.87 -12.83
N PHE A 154 -9.26 -5.09 -11.79
CA PHE A 154 -8.88 -5.44 -10.41
C PHE A 154 -9.63 -6.70 -9.94
N PRO A 155 -8.95 -7.70 -9.33
CA PRO A 155 -9.59 -8.93 -8.88
C PRO A 155 -10.64 -8.68 -7.81
N LEU A 156 -11.88 -9.12 -8.05
CA LEU A 156 -12.97 -8.94 -7.10
C LEU A 156 -12.67 -9.63 -5.76
N GLN A 157 -12.12 -10.83 -5.78
CA GLN A 157 -11.80 -11.58 -4.56
C GLN A 157 -10.82 -10.82 -3.66
N LEU A 158 -9.75 -10.25 -4.25
CA LEU A 158 -8.75 -9.47 -3.50
C LEU A 158 -9.37 -8.21 -2.90
N PHE A 159 -10.21 -7.51 -3.68
CA PHE A 159 -10.96 -6.36 -3.22
C PHE A 159 -11.86 -6.71 -2.02
N LEU A 160 -12.66 -7.77 -2.14
CA LEU A 160 -13.58 -8.20 -1.08
C LEU A 160 -12.85 -8.66 0.18
N ASN A 161 -11.77 -9.44 0.03
CA ASN A 161 -10.94 -9.88 1.15
C ASN A 161 -10.36 -8.68 1.91
N PHE A 162 -9.78 -7.71 1.18
CA PHE A 162 -9.22 -6.52 1.79
C PHE A 162 -10.28 -5.70 2.52
N PHE A 163 -11.43 -5.45 1.89
CA PHE A 163 -12.50 -4.65 2.46
C PHE A 163 -13.15 -5.31 3.67
N ASN A 164 -13.35 -6.63 3.64
CA ASN A 164 -13.86 -7.39 4.78
C ASN A 164 -12.86 -7.34 5.94
N ASN A 165 -11.58 -7.59 5.67
CA ASN A 165 -10.54 -7.56 6.69
C ASN A 165 -10.44 -6.19 7.38
N HIS A 166 -10.61 -5.10 6.61
CA HIS A 166 -10.49 -3.74 7.11
C HIS A 166 -11.82 -3.13 7.58
N ASP A 167 -12.90 -3.92 7.65
CA ASP A 167 -14.27 -3.49 7.99
C ASP A 167 -14.74 -2.26 7.17
N LEU A 168 -14.25 -2.13 5.93
CA LEU A 168 -14.54 -0.96 5.10
C LEU A 168 -15.97 -0.93 4.56
N PHE A 169 -16.63 -2.09 4.49
CA PHE A 169 -18.06 -2.18 4.17
C PHE A 169 -18.96 -1.71 5.32
N ASN A 170 -18.42 -1.46 6.51
CA ASN A 170 -19.16 -0.96 7.65
C ASN A 170 -19.16 0.59 7.66
N PHE A 171 -20.31 1.20 7.93
CA PHE A 171 -20.41 2.65 8.14
C PHE A 171 -20.11 3.07 9.58
N LYS A 172 -20.19 2.12 10.52
CA LYS A 172 -19.91 2.32 11.96
C LYS A 172 -18.89 1.28 12.43
N ASN A 173 -18.26 1.55 13.57
CA ASN A 173 -17.30 0.63 14.22
C ASN A 173 -16.12 0.22 13.34
N ARG A 174 -15.62 1.14 12.53
CA ARG A 174 -14.40 0.93 11.74
C ARG A 174 -13.18 0.86 12.65
N PRO A 175 -12.15 0.07 12.29
CA PRO A 175 -10.90 0.02 13.05
C PRO A 175 -10.28 1.41 13.24
N GLN A 176 -9.65 1.64 14.40
CA GLN A 176 -8.91 2.87 14.64
C GLN A 176 -7.58 2.82 13.89
N TRP A 177 -7.37 3.77 13.02
CA TRP A 177 -6.10 3.96 12.33
C TRP A 177 -5.09 4.67 13.23
N LYS A 178 -3.83 4.31 13.07
CA LYS A 178 -2.70 4.81 13.85
C LYS A 178 -1.53 5.17 12.93
N PHE A 179 -0.64 6.02 13.43
CA PHE A 179 0.64 6.36 12.82
C PHE A 179 1.74 6.34 13.90
N LEU A 180 3.01 6.30 13.48
CA LEU A 180 4.13 6.25 14.40
C LEU A 180 4.53 7.68 14.83
N LYS A 181 4.63 7.91 16.13
CA LYS A 181 5.10 9.20 16.67
C LYS A 181 6.54 9.44 16.26
N GLY A 182 6.83 10.57 15.66
CA GLY A 182 8.15 10.90 15.16
C GLY A 182 8.45 10.39 13.75
N GLY A 183 7.45 9.78 13.07
CA GLY A 183 7.56 9.25 11.72
C GLY A 183 7.87 7.76 11.67
N SER A 184 7.60 7.16 10.52
CA SER A 184 7.72 5.70 10.32
C SER A 184 9.17 5.20 10.43
N ASN A 185 10.16 6.01 10.09
CA ASN A 185 11.57 5.62 10.18
C ASN A 185 12.06 5.39 11.63
N THR A 186 11.26 5.72 12.65
CA THR A 186 11.61 5.51 14.07
C THR A 186 11.84 4.04 14.39
N TYR A 187 11.05 3.12 13.80
CA TYR A 187 11.26 1.70 14.03
C TYR A 187 12.52 1.16 13.31
N ILE A 188 12.85 1.72 12.13
CA ILE A 188 14.09 1.36 11.43
C ILE A 188 15.31 1.75 12.27
N LYS A 189 15.33 2.96 12.83
CA LYS A 189 16.40 3.40 13.73
C LYS A 189 16.53 2.45 14.93
N LYS A 190 15.42 2.06 15.55
CA LYS A 190 15.42 1.11 16.65
C LYS A 190 16.04 -0.23 16.27
N ILE A 191 15.74 -0.77 15.10
CA ILE A 191 16.32 -2.03 14.61
C ILE A 191 17.84 -1.88 14.41
N ILE A 192 18.29 -0.77 13.83
CA ILE A 192 19.71 -0.49 13.64
C ILE A 192 20.43 -0.38 14.99
N ASP A 193 19.86 0.36 15.94
CA ASP A 193 20.40 0.57 17.28
C ASP A 193 20.56 -0.74 18.08
N MET A 194 19.77 -1.77 17.76
CA MET A 194 19.93 -3.11 18.36
C MET A 194 21.24 -3.79 17.96
N ASN A 195 21.88 -3.36 16.88
CA ASN A 195 23.17 -3.85 16.38
C ASN A 195 23.24 -5.38 16.26
N LYS A 196 22.17 -6.02 15.76
CA LYS A 196 22.07 -7.48 15.62
C LYS A 196 22.50 -8.02 14.26
N PHE A 197 22.77 -7.15 13.30
CA PHE A 197 23.19 -7.50 11.95
C PHE A 197 24.10 -6.43 11.37
N SER A 198 24.95 -6.82 10.43
CA SER A 198 25.72 -5.89 9.60
C SER A 198 24.95 -5.53 8.32
N TYR A 199 25.20 -4.34 7.77
CA TYR A 199 24.57 -3.90 6.55
C TYR A 199 25.48 -3.01 5.70
N SER A 200 25.23 -3.00 4.39
CA SER A 200 25.88 -2.13 3.42
C SER A 200 24.82 -1.34 2.64
N LEU A 201 24.98 -0.02 2.62
CA LEU A 201 24.15 0.90 1.81
C LEU A 201 24.82 1.15 0.45
N ASN A 202 24.06 1.74 -0.50
CA ASN A 202 24.53 1.99 -1.87
C ASN A 202 25.10 0.71 -2.53
N SER A 203 24.54 -0.43 -2.18
CA SER A 203 24.99 -1.75 -2.64
C SER A 203 24.20 -2.15 -3.87
N ASP A 204 24.76 -1.93 -5.05
CA ASP A 204 24.18 -2.38 -6.31
C ASP A 204 24.61 -3.83 -6.56
N ILE A 205 23.83 -4.79 -6.07
CA ILE A 205 24.06 -6.20 -6.32
C ILE A 205 23.93 -6.46 -7.82
N ILE A 206 25.04 -6.87 -8.45
CA ILE A 206 25.09 -7.14 -9.88
C ILE A 206 24.44 -8.49 -10.18
N GLU A 207 24.77 -9.50 -9.36
CA GLU A 207 24.36 -10.87 -9.63
C GLU A 207 24.38 -11.74 -8.37
N VAL A 208 23.45 -12.70 -8.33
CA VAL A 208 23.43 -13.79 -7.36
C VAL A 208 23.64 -15.12 -8.10
N ILE A 209 24.71 -15.82 -7.73
CA ILE A 209 25.05 -17.15 -8.26
C ILE A 209 24.78 -18.16 -7.15
N ARG A 210 24.02 -19.22 -7.47
CA ARG A 210 23.69 -20.30 -6.55
C ARG A 210 24.31 -21.60 -7.05
N SER A 211 25.03 -22.30 -6.20
CA SER A 211 25.58 -23.63 -6.42
C SER A 211 25.20 -24.56 -5.29
N ASP A 212 25.51 -25.84 -5.37
CA ASP A 212 24.94 -26.93 -4.56
C ASP A 212 24.90 -26.75 -3.05
N ASN A 213 25.63 -25.81 -2.45
CA ASN A 213 25.49 -25.47 -1.01
C ASN A 213 25.95 -24.03 -0.69
N GLN A 214 26.16 -23.21 -1.68
CA GLN A 214 26.68 -21.86 -1.46
C GLN A 214 25.97 -20.82 -2.31
N ILE A 215 25.73 -19.66 -1.71
CA ILE A 215 25.24 -18.47 -2.37
C ILE A 215 26.39 -17.49 -2.54
N LYS A 216 26.74 -17.15 -3.78
CA LYS A 216 27.70 -16.10 -4.08
C LYS A 216 26.96 -14.83 -4.50
N ILE A 217 27.23 -13.74 -3.81
CA ILE A 217 26.73 -12.41 -4.14
C ILE A 217 27.87 -11.60 -4.73
N ILE A 218 27.66 -11.02 -5.91
CA ILE A 218 28.60 -10.14 -6.57
C ILE A 218 28.10 -8.69 -6.37
N ASN A 219 28.86 -7.92 -5.63
CA ASN A 219 28.61 -6.52 -5.30
C ASN A 219 29.86 -5.70 -5.60
N ASN A 220 29.76 -4.68 -6.48
CA ASN A 220 30.89 -3.78 -6.83
C ASN A 220 32.21 -4.50 -7.15
N ASN A 221 32.15 -5.62 -7.87
CA ASN A 221 33.27 -6.51 -8.22
C ASN A 221 33.87 -7.29 -7.03
N GLU A 222 33.27 -7.24 -5.86
CA GLU A 222 33.61 -8.11 -4.72
C GLU A 222 32.66 -9.30 -4.68
N GLU A 223 33.21 -10.45 -4.27
CA GLU A 223 32.46 -11.70 -4.11
C GLU A 223 32.28 -12.00 -2.63
N HIS A 224 31.04 -12.24 -2.23
CA HIS A 224 30.71 -12.66 -0.86
C HIS A 224 29.96 -14.00 -0.89
N ILE A 225 30.30 -14.90 0.03
CA ILE A 225 29.74 -16.25 0.09
C ILE A 225 28.86 -16.37 1.35
N TYR A 226 27.69 -16.99 1.19
CA TYR A 226 26.69 -17.21 2.23
C TYR A 226 26.07 -18.61 2.12
N ASP A 227 25.54 -19.12 3.25
CA ASP A 227 24.83 -20.39 3.30
C ASP A 227 23.37 -20.23 2.82
N TYR A 228 22.73 -19.12 3.15
CA TYR A 228 21.35 -18.83 2.83
C TYR A 228 21.18 -17.41 2.25
N LEU A 229 20.17 -17.25 1.41
CA LEU A 229 19.79 -15.98 0.85
C LEU A 229 18.31 -15.69 1.13
N VAL A 230 18.01 -14.53 1.68
CA VAL A 230 16.66 -13.98 1.76
C VAL A 230 16.56 -12.78 0.83
N ILE A 231 15.75 -12.87 -0.22
CA ILE A 231 15.49 -11.77 -1.15
C ILE A 231 14.21 -11.04 -0.70
N ALA A 232 14.40 -9.85 -0.15
CA ALA A 232 13.31 -8.99 0.36
C ALA A 232 13.03 -7.79 -0.57
N THR A 233 13.31 -7.93 -1.86
CA THR A 233 13.03 -6.94 -2.90
C THR A 233 11.65 -7.17 -3.54
N HIS A 234 11.28 -6.37 -4.54
CA HIS A 234 10.12 -6.70 -5.38
C HIS A 234 10.37 -7.98 -6.17
N ALA A 235 9.31 -8.69 -6.57
CA ALA A 235 9.42 -9.96 -7.30
C ALA A 235 10.15 -9.81 -8.64
N ASP A 236 9.91 -8.71 -9.38
CA ASP A 236 10.62 -8.41 -10.64
C ASP A 236 12.12 -8.16 -10.42
N GLN A 237 12.48 -7.55 -9.29
CA GLN A 237 13.86 -7.32 -8.90
C GLN A 237 14.52 -8.63 -8.44
N ALA A 238 13.81 -9.44 -7.65
CA ALA A 238 14.30 -10.76 -7.23
C ALA A 238 14.68 -11.62 -8.43
N LEU A 239 13.81 -11.66 -9.45
CA LEU A 239 14.08 -12.42 -10.68
C LEU A 239 15.33 -11.90 -11.42
N LYS A 240 15.53 -10.59 -11.46
CA LYS A 240 16.69 -9.98 -12.14
C LYS A 240 18.02 -10.25 -11.43
N LEU A 241 18.00 -10.39 -10.11
CA LEU A 241 19.20 -10.68 -9.33
C LEU A 241 19.73 -12.09 -9.55
N LEU A 242 18.85 -13.04 -9.84
CA LEU A 242 19.20 -14.46 -9.99
C LEU A 242 19.84 -14.73 -11.37
N LYS A 243 21.12 -15.10 -11.41
CA LYS A 243 21.83 -15.42 -12.66
C LYS A 243 21.20 -16.58 -13.42
N LYS A 244 20.81 -17.63 -12.70
CA LYS A 244 20.20 -18.84 -13.24
C LYS A 244 18.94 -19.17 -12.43
N PRO A 245 17.82 -18.44 -12.65
CA PRO A 245 16.57 -18.78 -12.01
C PRO A 245 16.07 -20.15 -12.52
N THR A 246 15.42 -20.92 -11.65
CA THR A 246 14.71 -22.14 -12.07
C THR A 246 13.55 -21.79 -13.01
N LYS A 247 12.99 -22.79 -13.67
CA LYS A 247 11.81 -22.58 -14.54
C LYS A 247 10.63 -22.00 -13.75
N ASP A 248 10.40 -22.52 -12.53
CA ASP A 248 9.30 -22.10 -11.68
C ASP A 248 9.52 -20.68 -11.12
N GLU A 249 10.74 -20.35 -10.66
CA GLU A 249 11.09 -18.98 -10.25
C GLU A 249 10.87 -17.99 -11.40
N LYS A 250 11.37 -18.32 -12.61
CA LYS A 250 11.19 -17.47 -13.78
C LYS A 250 9.71 -17.28 -14.11
N PHE A 251 8.94 -18.36 -14.09
CA PHE A 251 7.52 -18.33 -14.42
C PHE A 251 6.71 -17.58 -13.37
N ILE A 252 6.84 -17.93 -12.08
CA ILE A 252 6.04 -17.36 -11.00
C ILE A 252 6.38 -15.88 -10.77
N LEU A 253 7.68 -15.55 -10.65
CA LEU A 253 8.09 -14.16 -10.34
C LEU A 253 7.83 -13.19 -11.48
N SER A 254 7.81 -13.66 -12.75
CA SER A 254 7.47 -12.81 -13.91
C SER A 254 6.00 -12.37 -13.94
N MET A 255 5.10 -13.01 -13.17
CA MET A 255 3.69 -12.65 -13.10
C MET A 255 3.41 -11.41 -12.23
N PHE A 256 4.43 -10.93 -11.49
CA PHE A 256 4.30 -9.75 -10.63
C PHE A 256 4.86 -8.51 -11.33
N GLU A 257 3.95 -7.66 -11.77
CA GLU A 257 4.28 -6.36 -12.37
C GLU A 257 4.18 -5.25 -11.34
N TYR A 258 4.92 -4.17 -11.60
CA TYR A 258 4.95 -2.99 -10.72
C TYR A 258 4.78 -1.70 -11.54
N THR A 259 4.08 -0.72 -10.95
CA THR A 259 3.97 0.64 -11.50
C THR A 259 4.87 1.60 -10.72
N ASN A 260 5.52 2.51 -11.46
CA ASN A 260 6.22 3.63 -10.84
C ASN A 260 5.20 4.71 -10.48
N ASN A 261 5.24 5.16 -9.23
CA ASN A 261 4.43 6.25 -8.73
C ASN A 261 5.35 7.36 -8.18
N ILE A 262 5.23 8.54 -8.74
CA ILE A 262 6.01 9.70 -8.31
C ILE A 262 5.25 10.36 -7.15
N ALA A 263 5.89 10.41 -6.00
CA ALA A 263 5.38 11.08 -4.80
C ALA A 263 6.10 12.41 -4.59
N TYR A 264 5.35 13.48 -4.41
CA TYR A 264 5.85 14.81 -4.04
C TYR A 264 5.37 15.16 -2.64
N LEU A 265 6.31 15.48 -1.73
CA LEU A 265 5.98 16.18 -0.48
C LEU A 265 6.05 17.68 -0.74
N HIS A 266 4.96 18.40 -0.49
CA HIS A 266 4.84 19.82 -0.84
C HIS A 266 3.88 20.56 0.08
N SER A 267 3.79 21.91 -0.12
CA SER A 267 2.86 22.80 0.59
C SER A 267 1.96 23.59 -0.37
N ASP A 268 1.59 22.99 -1.51
CA ASP A 268 0.73 23.62 -2.50
C ASP A 268 -0.75 23.20 -2.32
N PRO A 269 -1.64 24.08 -1.84
CA PRO A 269 -3.05 23.74 -1.62
C PRO A 269 -3.85 23.58 -2.93
N LEU A 270 -3.29 23.93 -4.10
CA LEU A 270 -3.95 23.74 -5.40
C LEU A 270 -4.08 22.25 -5.75
N MET A 271 -3.27 21.38 -5.11
CA MET A 271 -3.36 19.93 -5.22
C MET A 271 -4.46 19.31 -4.35
N MET A 272 -5.37 20.12 -3.79
CA MET A 272 -6.49 19.69 -2.95
C MET A 272 -7.84 20.03 -3.61
N PRO A 273 -8.95 19.41 -3.19
CA PRO A 273 -10.29 19.80 -3.64
C PRO A 273 -10.52 21.31 -3.46
N LYS A 274 -11.23 21.95 -4.41
CA LYS A 274 -11.53 23.39 -4.34
C LYS A 274 -12.35 23.74 -3.10
N ASN A 275 -13.31 22.89 -2.73
CA ASN A 275 -14.13 23.08 -1.55
C ASN A 275 -13.41 22.54 -0.30
N LYS A 276 -12.85 23.43 0.52
CA LYS A 276 -12.15 23.03 1.76
C LYS A 276 -12.99 22.18 2.72
N LYS A 277 -14.32 22.24 2.66
CA LYS A 277 -15.22 21.42 3.49
C LYS A 277 -15.12 19.92 3.13
N THR A 278 -14.64 19.58 1.93
CA THR A 278 -14.45 18.19 1.50
C THR A 278 -13.04 17.66 1.79
N TRP A 279 -12.10 18.52 2.20
CA TRP A 279 -10.74 18.09 2.49
C TRP A 279 -10.72 16.92 3.47
N SER A 280 -10.08 15.88 3.06
CA SER A 280 -9.99 14.61 3.78
C SER A 280 -8.52 14.18 3.89
N SER A 281 -8.26 13.15 4.64
CA SER A 281 -6.91 12.57 4.71
C SER A 281 -6.42 12.08 3.36
N TRP A 282 -7.31 11.49 2.58
CA TRP A 282 -7.09 11.01 1.22
C TRP A 282 -8.04 11.73 0.28
N ASN A 283 -7.51 12.38 -0.74
CA ASN A 283 -8.28 13.18 -1.69
C ASN A 283 -7.97 12.71 -3.11
N PHE A 284 -8.96 12.07 -3.73
CA PHE A 284 -8.91 11.69 -5.13
C PHE A 284 -9.40 12.85 -5.98
N ILE A 285 -8.58 13.29 -6.94
CA ILE A 285 -8.87 14.43 -7.79
C ILE A 285 -8.78 14.00 -9.24
N LYS A 286 -9.85 14.24 -9.98
CA LYS A 286 -9.93 14.03 -11.41
C LYS A 286 -10.16 15.35 -12.12
N ASP A 287 -9.20 15.77 -12.93
CA ASP A 287 -9.19 17.07 -13.58
C ASP A 287 -9.81 17.07 -14.98
N GLU A 288 -9.86 15.92 -15.67
CA GLU A 288 -10.22 15.84 -17.07
C GLU A 288 -11.26 14.77 -17.41
N GLN A 289 -11.80 14.88 -18.63
CA GLN A 289 -12.58 13.81 -19.25
C GLN A 289 -11.77 12.52 -19.44
N ASP A 290 -10.45 12.65 -19.53
CA ASP A 290 -9.56 11.51 -19.68
C ASP A 290 -9.72 10.58 -18.48
N ASN A 291 -10.15 9.37 -18.78
CA ASN A 291 -10.37 8.34 -17.79
C ASN A 291 -9.05 7.76 -17.24
N HIS A 292 -7.89 8.18 -17.75
CA HIS A 292 -6.60 7.56 -17.45
C HIS A 292 -5.76 8.30 -16.42
N SER A 293 -6.03 9.59 -16.17
CA SER A 293 -5.29 10.41 -15.22
C SER A 293 -6.10 10.77 -13.99
N PHE A 294 -5.53 10.56 -12.84
CA PHE A 294 -6.03 11.06 -11.56
C PHE A 294 -4.86 11.46 -10.67
N THR A 295 -5.13 12.39 -9.77
CA THR A 295 -4.19 12.83 -8.75
C THR A 295 -4.70 12.36 -7.39
N LEU A 296 -3.83 11.77 -6.59
CA LEU A 296 -4.13 11.39 -5.22
C LEU A 296 -3.31 12.24 -4.27
N THR A 297 -3.97 13.03 -3.43
CA THR A 297 -3.32 13.91 -2.47
C THR A 297 -3.67 13.50 -1.04
N TYR A 298 -2.65 13.22 -0.24
CA TYR A 298 -2.74 12.98 1.19
C TYR A 298 -2.55 14.28 1.95
N TRP A 299 -3.47 14.63 2.84
CA TRP A 299 -3.33 15.76 3.76
C TRP A 299 -2.65 15.30 5.03
N MET A 300 -1.36 15.56 5.15
CA MET A 300 -0.51 15.00 6.19
C MET A 300 -0.84 15.56 7.57
N ASN A 301 -1.30 16.83 7.64
CA ASN A 301 -1.75 17.43 8.91
C ASN A 301 -2.90 16.65 9.56
N ASN A 302 -3.79 16.09 8.74
CA ASN A 302 -4.91 15.28 9.24
C ASN A 302 -4.50 13.83 9.53
N LEU A 303 -3.63 13.24 8.69
CA LEU A 303 -3.14 11.87 8.83
C LEU A 303 -2.19 11.69 10.02
N GLN A 304 -1.19 12.56 10.15
CA GLN A 304 -0.15 12.48 11.18
C GLN A 304 -0.35 13.49 12.31
N LYS A 305 -1.48 14.23 12.33
CA LYS A 305 -1.80 15.26 13.32
C LYS A 305 -0.63 16.20 13.57
N LEU A 306 -0.05 16.71 12.47
CA LEU A 306 1.14 17.56 12.50
C LEU A 306 0.90 18.81 13.35
N GLN A 307 1.85 19.12 14.24
CA GLN A 307 1.79 20.26 15.14
C GLN A 307 2.37 21.51 14.46
N THR A 308 1.65 22.00 13.43
CA THR A 308 2.04 23.17 12.64
C THR A 308 0.82 23.90 12.09
N LYS A 309 0.99 25.19 11.78
CA LYS A 309 -0.04 26.01 11.09
C LYS A 309 0.06 25.90 9.56
N LYS A 310 1.14 25.32 9.02
CA LYS A 310 1.31 25.11 7.60
C LYS A 310 0.66 23.81 7.17
N ASP A 311 0.08 23.79 5.97
CA ASP A 311 -0.43 22.56 5.37
C ASP A 311 0.67 21.85 4.60
N TYR A 312 0.77 20.53 4.81
CA TYR A 312 1.68 19.63 4.10
C TYR A 312 0.89 18.52 3.42
N PHE A 313 1.29 18.23 2.21
CA PHE A 313 0.64 17.26 1.35
C PHE A 313 1.65 16.30 0.76
N VAL A 314 1.22 15.06 0.56
CA VAL A 314 1.92 14.11 -0.30
C VAL A 314 1.02 13.82 -1.48
N THR A 315 1.46 14.19 -2.68
CA THR A 315 0.67 13.97 -3.91
C THR A 315 1.34 12.94 -4.80
N ILE A 316 0.56 11.95 -5.22
CA ILE A 316 0.98 10.86 -6.09
C ILE A 316 0.57 11.18 -7.53
N ASN A 317 1.54 11.08 -8.45
CA ASN A 317 1.36 11.25 -9.89
C ASN A 317 0.55 12.51 -10.27
N PRO A 318 0.90 13.70 -9.76
CA PRO A 318 0.20 14.91 -10.16
C PRO A 318 0.40 15.17 -11.65
N LYS A 319 -0.64 15.66 -12.33
CA LYS A 319 -0.56 16.10 -13.72
C LYS A 319 0.37 17.33 -13.84
N GLU A 320 0.19 18.28 -12.95
CA GLU A 320 1.03 19.44 -12.82
C GLU A 320 1.95 19.30 -11.61
N ILE A 321 3.21 19.68 -11.76
CA ILE A 321 4.17 19.63 -10.66
C ILE A 321 3.74 20.63 -9.57
N PRO A 322 3.54 20.19 -8.32
CA PRO A 322 3.12 21.08 -7.25
C PRO A 322 4.20 22.15 -6.96
N LYS A 323 3.74 23.29 -6.47
CA LYS A 323 4.65 24.34 -5.98
C LYS A 323 5.14 24.02 -4.57
N LYS A 324 6.25 24.68 -4.14
CA LYS A 324 6.83 24.52 -2.79
C LYS A 324 7.09 23.04 -2.44
N ILE A 325 7.83 22.37 -3.31
CA ILE A 325 8.26 20.98 -3.12
C ILE A 325 9.32 20.92 -2.01
N HIS A 326 9.14 19.99 -1.08
CA HIS A 326 10.10 19.67 -0.02
C HIS A 326 10.88 18.40 -0.34
N ASP A 327 10.24 17.44 -1.04
CA ASP A 327 10.84 16.18 -1.45
C ASP A 327 10.14 15.56 -2.66
N LYS A 328 10.87 14.74 -3.41
CA LYS A 328 10.37 13.95 -4.53
C LYS A 328 10.96 12.55 -4.46
N THR A 329 10.11 11.55 -4.57
CA THR A 329 10.52 10.13 -4.54
C THR A 329 9.69 9.31 -5.54
N ILE A 330 10.29 8.25 -6.07
CA ILE A 330 9.59 7.28 -6.92
C ILE A 330 9.39 6.01 -6.09
N PHE A 331 8.13 5.64 -5.87
CA PHE A 331 7.75 4.37 -5.28
C PHE A 331 7.22 3.42 -6.35
N LYS A 332 7.55 2.15 -6.21
CA LYS A 332 6.98 1.09 -7.03
C LYS A 332 5.88 0.38 -6.25
N HIS A 333 4.69 0.28 -6.85
CA HIS A 333 3.58 -0.45 -6.25
C HIS A 333 3.21 -1.66 -7.12
N PRO A 334 2.90 -2.83 -6.50
CA PRO A 334 2.50 -4.01 -7.25
C PRO A 334 1.16 -3.78 -7.95
N LYS A 335 1.06 -4.28 -9.18
CA LYS A 335 -0.20 -4.42 -9.90
C LYS A 335 -0.89 -5.71 -9.48
N PHE A 336 -2.17 -5.61 -9.14
CA PHE A 336 -2.98 -6.77 -8.83
C PHE A 336 -3.89 -7.10 -10.00
N THR A 337 -3.69 -8.29 -10.55
CA THR A 337 -4.52 -8.90 -11.60
C THR A 337 -5.08 -10.22 -11.10
N VAL A 338 -6.05 -10.77 -11.80
CA VAL A 338 -6.55 -12.13 -11.52
C VAL A 338 -5.40 -13.14 -11.53
N GLN A 339 -4.49 -13.00 -12.48
CA GLN A 339 -3.31 -13.88 -12.59
C GLN A 339 -2.39 -13.74 -11.39
N THR A 340 -2.03 -12.52 -10.95
CA THR A 340 -1.18 -12.35 -9.76
C THR A 340 -1.77 -13.01 -8.53
N SER A 341 -3.09 -12.95 -8.33
CA SER A 341 -3.76 -13.61 -7.21
C SER A 341 -3.62 -15.13 -7.25
N VAL A 342 -3.63 -15.74 -8.44
CA VAL A 342 -3.39 -17.19 -8.60
C VAL A 342 -1.93 -17.54 -8.27
N PHE A 343 -0.98 -16.73 -8.76
CA PHE A 343 0.45 -17.00 -8.57
C PHE A 343 0.97 -16.69 -7.17
N GLN A 344 0.29 -15.84 -6.42
CA GLN A 344 0.60 -15.64 -4.99
C GLN A 344 0.62 -16.96 -4.23
N SER A 345 -0.35 -17.85 -4.47
CA SER A 345 -0.39 -19.16 -3.82
C SER A 345 0.77 -20.10 -4.19
N LYS A 346 1.48 -19.83 -5.29
CA LYS A 346 2.62 -20.62 -5.77
C LYS A 346 3.97 -20.15 -5.22
N ILE A 347 4.04 -18.95 -4.62
CA ILE A 347 5.30 -18.43 -4.07
C ILE A 347 5.85 -19.35 -2.96
N LYS A 348 4.98 -20.01 -2.20
CA LYS A 348 5.41 -20.96 -1.16
C LYS A 348 6.26 -22.10 -1.75
N ASP A 349 6.01 -22.52 -2.99
CA ASP A 349 6.70 -23.62 -3.66
C ASP A 349 8.14 -23.23 -4.05
N LEU A 350 8.46 -21.93 -4.03
CA LEU A 350 9.79 -21.38 -4.30
C LEU A 350 10.67 -21.26 -3.04
N GLN A 351 10.08 -21.40 -1.83
CA GLN A 351 10.81 -21.19 -0.59
C GLN A 351 11.85 -22.31 -0.36
N GLY A 352 13.08 -21.92 -0.05
CA GLY A 352 14.18 -22.84 0.20
C GLY A 352 14.84 -23.45 -1.04
N VAL A 353 14.32 -23.16 -2.24
CA VAL A 353 14.91 -23.64 -3.49
C VAL A 353 16.31 -23.06 -3.66
N ASN A 354 17.33 -23.92 -3.78
CA ASN A 354 18.74 -23.53 -3.80
C ASN A 354 19.12 -22.60 -2.63
N ASN A 355 18.68 -22.91 -1.41
CA ASN A 355 18.91 -22.14 -0.17
C ASN A 355 18.43 -20.67 -0.26
N THR A 356 17.45 -20.40 -1.11
CA THR A 356 16.93 -19.05 -1.36
C THR A 356 15.50 -18.93 -0.88
N PHE A 357 15.22 -17.86 -0.13
CA PHE A 357 13.91 -17.54 0.41
C PHE A 357 13.46 -16.18 -0.09
N LEU A 358 12.15 -16.03 -0.27
CA LEU A 358 11.52 -14.83 -0.79
C LEU A 358 10.58 -14.25 0.27
N CYS A 359 10.65 -12.95 0.53
CA CYS A 359 9.67 -12.24 1.35
C CYS A 359 9.36 -10.87 0.75
N GLY A 360 8.19 -10.32 1.09
CA GLY A 360 7.76 -9.02 0.59
C GLY A 360 6.24 -8.87 0.61
N ALA A 361 5.76 -7.65 0.45
CA ALA A 361 4.34 -7.33 0.48
C ALA A 361 3.52 -7.98 -0.66
N TYR A 362 4.17 -8.42 -1.73
CA TYR A 362 3.53 -9.10 -2.87
C TYR A 362 3.01 -10.52 -2.55
N HIS A 363 3.35 -11.07 -1.36
CA HIS A 363 2.80 -12.32 -0.86
C HIS A 363 1.33 -12.19 -0.38
N GLY A 364 0.85 -10.97 -0.18
CA GLY A 364 -0.50 -10.65 0.29
C GLY A 364 -1.13 -9.49 -0.47
N PHE A 365 -1.71 -8.54 0.25
CA PHE A 365 -2.44 -7.40 -0.32
C PHE A 365 -1.55 -6.20 -0.73
N GLY A 366 -0.24 -6.28 -0.54
CA GLY A 366 0.72 -5.22 -0.89
C GLY A 366 1.01 -4.22 0.23
N PHE A 367 0.74 -4.55 1.49
CA PHE A 367 0.92 -3.66 2.64
C PHE A 367 2.02 -4.13 3.60
N HIS A 368 2.38 -3.29 4.57
CA HIS A 368 3.41 -3.58 5.56
C HIS A 368 3.18 -4.87 6.36
N GLU A 369 1.91 -5.15 6.70
CA GLU A 369 1.57 -6.40 7.39
C GLU A 369 1.92 -7.63 6.55
N ASP A 370 1.69 -7.57 5.23
CA ASP A 370 2.01 -8.68 4.33
C ASP A 370 3.52 -8.90 4.26
N GLY A 371 4.28 -7.80 4.27
CA GLY A 371 5.74 -7.84 4.33
C GLY A 371 6.25 -8.52 5.60
N ILE A 372 5.80 -8.10 6.78
CA ILE A 372 6.26 -8.68 8.04
C ILE A 372 5.77 -10.12 8.22
N GLN A 373 4.56 -10.45 7.79
CA GLN A 373 4.08 -11.84 7.83
C GLN A 373 4.89 -12.77 6.93
N SER A 374 5.26 -12.31 5.72
CA SER A 374 6.12 -13.09 4.82
C SER A 374 7.52 -13.29 5.39
N ALA A 375 8.10 -12.26 6.02
CA ALA A 375 9.39 -12.37 6.70
C ALA A 375 9.33 -13.32 7.91
N ALA A 376 8.26 -13.27 8.70
CA ALA A 376 8.03 -14.19 9.81
C ALA A 376 7.86 -15.65 9.33
N TYR A 377 7.24 -15.86 8.18
CA TYR A 377 7.15 -17.18 7.56
C TYR A 377 8.54 -17.70 7.12
N VAL A 378 9.36 -16.86 6.51
CA VAL A 378 10.75 -17.23 6.16
C VAL A 378 11.57 -17.53 7.42
N ALA A 379 11.45 -16.74 8.50
CA ALA A 379 12.12 -17.04 9.77
C ALA A 379 11.74 -18.43 10.29
N MET A 380 10.46 -18.78 10.27
CA MET A 380 9.98 -20.11 10.68
C MET A 380 10.58 -21.23 9.80
N LEU A 381 10.67 -21.05 8.48
CA LEU A 381 11.28 -22.03 7.58
C LEU A 381 12.80 -22.21 7.85
N LEU A 382 13.45 -21.16 8.32
CA LEU A 382 14.86 -21.19 8.74
C LEU A 382 15.05 -21.70 10.19
N GLY A 383 13.98 -22.14 10.87
CA GLY A 383 14.03 -22.65 12.24
C GLY A 383 14.22 -21.57 13.31
N VAL A 384 13.87 -20.32 13.00
CA VAL A 384 14.03 -19.18 13.91
C VAL A 384 12.67 -18.69 14.39
N ASP A 385 12.53 -18.53 15.71
CA ASP A 385 11.33 -17.97 16.31
C ASP A 385 11.26 -16.44 16.12
N ILE A 386 10.04 -15.96 15.84
CA ILE A 386 9.81 -14.51 15.86
C ILE A 386 9.74 -13.98 17.29
N PRO A 387 10.20 -12.75 17.57
CA PRO A 387 10.31 -12.23 18.94
C PRO A 387 8.97 -11.82 19.60
N TRP A 388 7.84 -12.17 18.99
CA TRP A 388 6.51 -11.94 19.55
C TRP A 388 5.63 -13.17 19.41
N LYS A 389 4.64 -13.30 20.30
CA LYS A 389 3.66 -14.39 20.24
C LYS A 389 2.45 -13.99 19.41
N ARG A 390 2.05 -14.86 18.47
CA ARG A 390 0.79 -14.76 17.75
C ARG A 390 -0.35 -15.26 18.63
N ASN A 391 -1.49 -14.59 18.58
CA ASN A 391 -2.70 -15.02 19.30
C ASN A 391 -3.35 -16.22 18.59
N ASN A 392 -4.19 -16.99 19.30
CA ASN A 392 -4.94 -18.13 18.74
C ASN A 392 -5.84 -17.75 17.55
N ASN A 393 -6.27 -16.50 17.47
CA ASN A 393 -7.07 -15.94 16.37
C ASN A 393 -6.22 -15.22 15.33
N PHE A 394 -4.92 -15.57 15.21
CA PHE A 394 -4.05 -15.00 14.19
C PHE A 394 -4.61 -15.30 12.78
N TYR A 395 -4.77 -14.25 11.99
CA TYR A 395 -5.17 -14.33 10.59
C TYR A 395 -3.98 -14.10 9.67
N SER A 396 -3.64 -15.12 8.89
CA SER A 396 -2.62 -14.98 7.86
C SER A 396 -3.19 -14.19 6.67
N ARG A 397 -2.47 -13.16 6.26
CA ARG A 397 -2.77 -12.39 5.04
C ARG A 397 -2.03 -12.94 3.82
N LEU A 398 -1.12 -13.88 4.03
CA LEU A 398 -0.42 -14.54 2.95
C LEU A 398 -1.41 -15.40 2.15
N GLN A 399 -1.32 -15.33 0.83
CA GLN A 399 -2.28 -15.94 -0.09
C GLN A 399 -1.89 -17.38 -0.47
N TYR A 400 -1.28 -18.15 0.46
CA TYR A 400 -0.87 -19.54 0.25
C TYR A 400 -1.19 -20.49 1.39
#